data_9e918aa7654efaa61d471fce745c8830
#
_entry.id   9e918aa7654efaa61d471fce745c8830
#
_cell.length_a   1.000
_cell.length_b   1.000
_cell.length_c   1.000
_cell.angle_alpha   90.00
_cell.angle_beta   90.00
_cell.angle_gamma   90.00
#
_symmetry.space_group_name_H-M   'P 1'
#
loop_
_entity.id
_entity.type
_entity.pdbx_description
1 polymer ?
#
loop_
_entity_poly.entity_id
_entity_poly.type
_entity_poly.pdbx_seq_one_letter_code
_entity_poly.pdbx_strand_id
1 'polypeptide(L)'
;MKQVFQQKLAAALCLKRVTAPLFVLPETGLNDDLNGIERAVTFDIKATGKTAQVVHSLAKWKRMALHQYHFEVGTGLYTDMNAIRRDEDMDNLHSIYVDQWDWERVITREQRNTKFLKSVVTDIVAAIADTAQEVKK
;
A
#
# COMPACT_ATOMS: atom_id res chain seq x y z
N MET A 1 12.03 6.45 13.80
CA MET A 1 11.90 5.11 13.18
C MET A 1 11.13 5.15 11.86
N LYS A 2 9.85 5.50 11.82
CA LYS A 2 8.97 5.48 10.62
C LYS A 2 9.59 6.23 9.43
N GLN A 3 10.04 7.47 9.62
CA GLN A 3 10.64 8.29 8.56
C GLN A 3 11.96 7.72 8.02
N VAL A 4 12.82 7.19 8.89
CA VAL A 4 14.11 6.60 8.50
C VAL A 4 13.87 5.36 7.63
N PHE A 5 13.03 4.45 8.07
CA PHE A 5 12.70 3.25 7.30
C PHE A 5 12.10 3.58 5.93
N GLN A 6 11.17 4.52 5.89
CA GLN A 6 10.53 4.97 4.66
C GLN A 6 11.55 5.47 3.63
N GLN A 7 12.53 6.26 4.05
CA GLN A 7 13.59 6.76 3.17
C GLN A 7 14.49 5.64 2.65
N LYS A 8 14.89 4.72 3.54
CA LYS A 8 15.74 3.58 3.17
C LYS A 8 15.04 2.62 2.21
N LEU A 9 13.79 2.29 2.48
CA LEU A 9 12.99 1.43 1.63
C LEU A 9 12.76 2.07 0.24
N ALA A 10 12.41 3.35 0.21
CA ALA A 10 12.20 4.08 -1.05
C ALA A 10 13.47 4.12 -1.90
N ALA A 11 14.65 4.33 -1.28
CA ALA A 11 15.93 4.30 -1.97
C ALA A 11 16.26 2.89 -2.50
N ALA A 12 16.11 1.85 -1.67
CA ALA A 12 16.44 0.47 -2.02
C ALA A 12 15.59 -0.08 -3.18
N LEU A 13 14.32 0.28 -3.23
CA LEU A 13 13.37 -0.24 -4.22
C LEU A 13 13.04 0.74 -5.35
N CYS A 14 13.69 1.91 -5.41
CA CYS A 14 13.44 2.98 -6.39
C CYS A 14 11.97 3.44 -6.39
N LEU A 15 11.43 3.74 -5.19
CA LEU A 15 10.04 4.14 -5.02
C LEU A 15 9.90 5.66 -4.89
N LYS A 16 8.83 6.20 -5.47
CA LYS A 16 8.40 7.59 -5.26
C LYS A 16 7.18 7.64 -4.36
N ARG A 17 7.14 8.59 -3.44
CA ARG A 17 5.96 8.81 -2.62
C ARG A 17 4.83 9.41 -3.44
N VAL A 18 3.64 8.84 -3.29
CA VAL A 18 2.39 9.39 -3.85
C VAL A 18 1.33 9.45 -2.75
N THR A 19 0.34 10.31 -2.94
CA THR A 19 -0.80 10.39 -2.02
C THR A 19 -1.93 9.51 -2.55
N ALA A 20 -2.38 8.57 -1.75
CA ALA A 20 -3.50 7.69 -2.07
C ALA A 20 -4.83 8.23 -1.52
N PRO A 21 -5.98 7.84 -2.09
CA PRO A 21 -7.27 8.17 -1.56
C PRO A 21 -7.54 7.42 -0.25
N LEU A 22 -8.23 8.09 0.68
CA LEU A 22 -8.76 7.46 1.90
C LEU A 22 -10.06 6.69 1.60
N PHE A 23 -10.82 7.16 0.63
CA PHE A 23 -12.08 6.56 0.21
C PHE A 23 -12.23 6.64 -1.31
N VAL A 24 -13.06 5.80 -1.85
CA VAL A 24 -13.39 5.75 -3.28
C VAL A 24 -14.89 5.54 -3.47
N LEU A 25 -15.38 5.84 -4.66
CA LEU A 25 -16.74 5.48 -5.04
C LEU A 25 -16.78 3.99 -5.46
N PRO A 26 -17.80 3.22 -5.08
CA PRO A 26 -17.93 1.80 -5.44
C PRO A 26 -17.82 1.54 -6.93
N GLU A 27 -18.41 2.41 -7.74
CA GLU A 27 -18.43 2.30 -9.20
C GLU A 27 -17.05 2.39 -9.86
N THR A 28 -16.03 2.87 -9.13
CA THR A 28 -14.64 2.88 -9.62
C THR A 28 -13.99 1.49 -9.64
N GLY A 29 -14.52 0.56 -8.84
CA GLY A 29 -13.95 -0.77 -8.67
C GLY A 29 -12.57 -0.79 -7.99
N LEU A 30 -12.11 0.34 -7.44
CA LEU A 30 -10.76 0.50 -6.88
C LEU A 30 -10.62 0.02 -5.44
N ASN A 31 -11.74 -0.12 -4.70
CA ASN A 31 -11.67 -0.76 -3.39
C ASN A 31 -11.44 -2.26 -3.54
N ASP A 32 -10.68 -2.83 -2.63
CA ASP A 32 -10.43 -4.27 -2.63
C ASP A 32 -11.33 -4.92 -1.58
N ASP A 33 -12.10 -5.92 -2.01
CA ASP A 33 -13.05 -6.62 -1.14
C ASP A 33 -12.37 -7.66 -0.23
N LEU A 34 -11.04 -7.68 -0.18
CA LEU A 34 -10.23 -8.64 0.58
C LEU A 34 -10.63 -10.09 0.24
N ASN A 35 -11.32 -10.78 1.16
CA ASN A 35 -11.84 -12.13 0.93
C ASN A 35 -13.24 -12.14 0.29
N GLY A 36 -13.83 -10.97 0.04
CA GLY A 36 -15.17 -10.82 -0.52
C GLY A 36 -16.31 -10.95 0.50
N ILE A 37 -15.98 -11.01 1.79
CA ILE A 37 -16.94 -11.14 2.90
C ILE A 37 -16.99 -9.86 3.73
N GLU A 38 -15.87 -9.15 3.83
CA GLU A 38 -15.71 -7.95 4.63
C GLU A 38 -16.52 -6.79 4.05
N ARG A 39 -17.27 -6.14 4.91
CA ARG A 39 -18.08 -4.99 4.54
C ARG A 39 -17.28 -3.69 4.62
N ALA A 40 -17.32 -2.88 3.57
CA ALA A 40 -16.71 -1.55 3.62
C ALA A 40 -17.45 -0.63 4.61
N VAL A 41 -16.70 0.27 5.24
CA VAL A 41 -17.31 1.43 5.93
C VAL A 41 -17.72 2.43 4.87
N THR A 42 -19.01 2.79 4.86
CA THR A 42 -19.59 3.68 3.88
C THR A 42 -20.08 4.97 4.52
N PHE A 43 -20.13 6.03 3.73
CA PHE A 43 -20.72 7.32 4.12
C PHE A 43 -21.27 8.04 2.90
N ASP A 44 -22.26 8.91 3.12
CA ASP A 44 -22.89 9.67 2.07
C ASP A 44 -22.16 10.99 1.79
N ILE A 45 -22.00 11.32 0.52
CA ILE A 45 -21.43 12.59 0.06
C ILE A 45 -22.58 13.53 -0.27
N LYS A 46 -22.89 14.47 0.62
CA LYS A 46 -23.99 15.42 0.46
C LYS A 46 -24.00 16.16 -0.88
N ALA A 47 -22.81 16.56 -1.35
CA ALA A 47 -22.69 17.35 -2.60
C ALA A 47 -23.08 16.58 -3.86
N THR A 48 -23.01 15.26 -3.86
CA THR A 48 -23.26 14.42 -5.04
C THR A 48 -24.40 13.43 -4.87
N GLY A 49 -24.89 13.24 -3.66
CA GLY A 49 -25.86 12.20 -3.31
C GLY A 49 -25.33 10.77 -3.44
N LYS A 50 -23.99 10.61 -3.62
CA LYS A 50 -23.36 9.30 -3.76
C LYS A 50 -22.87 8.77 -2.43
N THR A 51 -22.77 7.45 -2.33
CA THR A 51 -22.14 6.76 -1.20
C THR A 51 -20.69 6.45 -1.54
N ALA A 52 -19.75 6.80 -0.66
CA ALA A 52 -18.36 6.45 -0.75
C ALA A 52 -18.01 5.31 0.20
N GLN A 53 -16.90 4.63 -0.07
CA GLN A 53 -16.34 3.56 0.74
C GLN A 53 -14.93 3.91 1.21
N VAL A 54 -14.66 3.80 2.51
CA VAL A 54 -13.30 3.82 3.03
C VAL A 54 -12.54 2.61 2.50
N VAL A 55 -11.32 2.80 2.04
CA VAL A 55 -10.55 1.71 1.42
C VAL A 55 -10.21 0.61 2.41
N HIS A 56 -10.29 -0.64 1.97
CA HIS A 56 -9.77 -1.81 2.69
C HIS A 56 -8.30 -2.09 2.32
N SER A 57 -7.94 -1.85 1.06
CA SER A 57 -6.63 -2.03 0.48
C SER A 57 -6.47 -1.11 -0.73
N LEU A 58 -5.23 -0.76 -1.04
CA LEU A 58 -4.89 0.08 -2.18
C LEU A 58 -4.28 -0.72 -3.35
N ALA A 59 -4.35 -2.04 -3.34
CA ALA A 59 -3.71 -2.87 -4.36
C ALA A 59 -4.17 -2.52 -5.79
N LYS A 60 -5.47 -2.41 -6.00
CA LYS A 60 -6.04 -2.04 -7.31
C LYS A 60 -5.69 -0.59 -7.68
N TRP A 61 -5.82 0.32 -6.73
CA TRP A 61 -5.49 1.73 -6.93
C TRP A 61 -4.02 1.95 -7.28
N LYS A 62 -3.08 1.29 -6.58
CA LYS A 62 -1.65 1.40 -6.86
C LYS A 62 -1.30 0.97 -8.28
N ARG A 63 -1.87 -0.14 -8.75
CA ARG A 63 -1.66 -0.61 -10.13
C ARG A 63 -2.16 0.40 -11.16
N MET A 64 -3.34 0.97 -10.93
CA MET A 64 -3.86 2.07 -11.76
C MET A 64 -2.93 3.28 -11.71
N ALA A 65 -2.49 3.69 -10.54
CA ALA A 65 -1.60 4.84 -10.35
C ALA A 65 -0.24 4.64 -11.02
N LEU A 66 0.35 3.45 -10.95
CA LEU A 66 1.57 3.13 -11.69
C LEU A 66 1.42 3.38 -13.20
N HIS A 67 0.29 2.97 -13.76
CA HIS A 67 -0.02 3.19 -15.17
C HIS A 67 -0.27 4.68 -15.47
N GLN A 68 -1.12 5.35 -14.72
CA GLN A 68 -1.48 6.76 -14.93
C GLN A 68 -0.31 7.72 -14.76
N TYR A 69 0.61 7.43 -13.84
CA TYR A 69 1.79 8.26 -13.57
C TYR A 69 3.00 7.83 -14.39
N HIS A 70 2.84 6.89 -15.33
CA HIS A 70 3.87 6.43 -16.26
C HIS A 70 5.15 5.94 -15.55
N PHE A 71 5.01 5.13 -14.51
CA PHE A 71 6.16 4.52 -13.86
C PHE A 71 6.84 3.51 -14.78
N GLU A 72 8.16 3.64 -14.91
CA GLU A 72 8.98 2.75 -15.72
C GLU A 72 9.30 1.43 -15.00
N VAL A 73 9.68 0.40 -15.77
CA VAL A 73 10.17 -0.87 -15.22
C VAL A 73 11.35 -0.61 -14.27
N GLY A 74 11.33 -1.23 -13.11
CA GLY A 74 12.35 -1.06 -12.08
C GLY A 74 12.07 0.09 -11.11
N THR A 75 11.05 0.88 -11.35
CA THR A 75 10.58 1.95 -10.44
C THR A 75 9.21 1.62 -9.86
N GLY A 76 8.79 2.36 -8.85
CA GLY A 76 7.51 2.14 -8.23
C GLY A 76 7.06 3.31 -7.37
N LEU A 77 5.94 3.10 -6.71
CA LEU A 77 5.37 4.05 -5.76
C LEU A 77 5.25 3.44 -4.36
N TYR A 78 5.24 4.30 -3.37
CA TYR A 78 4.75 3.96 -2.03
C TYR A 78 3.80 5.05 -1.53
N THR A 79 2.92 4.68 -0.63
CA THR A 79 1.94 5.57 -0.03
C THR A 79 1.66 5.18 1.41
N ASP A 80 1.20 6.14 2.19
CA ASP A 80 0.59 5.85 3.48
C ASP A 80 -0.85 5.41 3.20
N MET A 81 -1.21 4.21 3.66
CA MET A 81 -2.56 3.68 3.59
C MET A 81 -3.19 3.70 4.98
N ASN A 82 -4.35 4.32 5.09
CA ASN A 82 -5.19 4.26 6.27
C ASN A 82 -6.48 3.55 5.89
N ALA A 83 -6.74 2.40 6.52
CA ALA A 83 -7.92 1.60 6.24
C ALA A 83 -8.70 1.32 7.52
N ILE A 84 -9.99 1.06 7.36
CA ILE A 84 -10.87 0.62 8.43
C ILE A 84 -11.45 -0.75 8.04
N ARG A 85 -11.10 -1.78 8.79
CA ARG A 85 -11.58 -3.14 8.63
C ARG A 85 -12.62 -3.44 9.71
N ARG A 86 -13.85 -3.01 9.47
CA ARG A 86 -14.93 -3.02 10.46
C ARG A 86 -15.32 -4.41 10.95
N ASP A 87 -15.07 -5.44 10.18
CA ASP A 87 -15.42 -6.83 10.47
C ASP A 87 -14.18 -7.65 10.93
N GLU A 88 -13.08 -6.98 11.34
CA GLU A 88 -11.88 -7.64 11.81
C GLU A 88 -12.09 -8.28 13.18
N ASP A 89 -11.68 -9.54 13.34
CA ASP A 89 -11.56 -10.19 14.63
C ASP A 89 -10.33 -9.65 15.35
N MET A 90 -10.55 -8.79 16.34
CA MET A 90 -9.49 -8.10 17.05
C MET A 90 -8.74 -9.03 18.01
N ASP A 91 -7.41 -8.98 17.94
CA ASP A 91 -6.50 -9.62 18.88
C ASP A 91 -5.29 -8.72 19.15
N ASN A 92 -4.20 -9.25 19.70
CA ASN A 92 -2.98 -8.48 19.94
C ASN A 92 -2.18 -8.14 18.68
N LEU A 93 -2.55 -8.65 17.51
CA LEU A 93 -1.92 -8.39 16.21
C LEU A 93 -2.86 -7.71 15.21
N HIS A 94 -4.17 -7.89 15.34
CA HIS A 94 -5.18 -7.39 14.42
C HIS A 94 -6.00 -6.26 15.02
N SER A 95 -6.20 -5.20 14.26
CA SER A 95 -6.93 -4.00 14.67
C SER A 95 -7.92 -3.58 13.58
N ILE A 96 -9.00 -2.95 13.99
CA ILE A 96 -9.98 -2.31 13.08
C ILE A 96 -9.30 -1.23 12.22
N TYR A 97 -8.42 -0.43 12.83
CA TYR A 97 -7.66 0.59 12.11
C TYR A 97 -6.31 0.03 11.64
N VAL A 98 -6.03 0.24 10.36
CA VAL A 98 -4.79 -0.20 9.71
C VAL A 98 -4.04 1.02 9.19
N ASP A 99 -2.80 1.21 9.63
CA ASP A 99 -1.84 2.20 9.15
C ASP A 99 -0.64 1.47 8.55
N GLN A 100 -0.54 1.47 7.24
CA GLN A 100 0.51 0.74 6.51
C GLN A 100 1.29 1.68 5.60
N TRP A 101 2.57 1.37 5.37
CA TRP A 101 3.21 1.73 4.12
C TRP A 101 2.89 0.66 3.09
N ASP A 102 2.27 1.10 2.04
CA ASP A 102 1.87 0.23 0.96
C ASP A 102 2.64 0.62 -0.30
N TRP A 103 3.26 -0.33 -0.95
CA TRP A 103 4.10 -0.07 -2.11
C TRP A 103 3.82 -1.03 -3.26
N GLU A 104 4.16 -0.60 -4.47
CA GLU A 104 4.05 -1.39 -5.68
C GLU A 104 5.19 -0.99 -6.63
N ARG A 105 5.80 -1.97 -7.33
CA ARG A 105 6.90 -1.74 -8.26
C ARG A 105 6.62 -2.38 -9.61
N VAL A 106 6.95 -1.68 -10.69
CA VAL A 106 6.82 -2.20 -12.05
C VAL A 106 7.96 -3.17 -12.34
N ILE A 107 7.61 -4.37 -12.76
CA ILE A 107 8.56 -5.42 -13.13
C ILE A 107 8.21 -5.98 -14.50
N THR A 108 9.19 -6.58 -15.21
CA THR A 108 8.90 -7.33 -16.43
C THR A 108 8.32 -8.71 -16.11
N ARG A 109 7.75 -9.37 -17.12
CA ARG A 109 7.23 -10.73 -16.98
C ARG A 109 8.34 -11.73 -16.62
N GLU A 110 9.53 -11.55 -17.16
CA GLU A 110 10.72 -12.40 -16.91
C GLU A 110 11.23 -12.24 -15.47
N GLN A 111 11.04 -11.08 -14.87
CA GLN A 111 11.38 -10.81 -13.46
C GLN A 111 10.40 -11.47 -12.48
N ARG A 112 9.25 -11.96 -12.94
CA ARG A 112 8.28 -12.65 -12.08
C ARG A 112 8.74 -14.07 -11.75
N ASN A 113 9.82 -14.18 -11.00
CA ASN A 113 10.45 -15.44 -10.58
C ASN A 113 10.99 -15.35 -9.15
N THR A 114 11.30 -16.50 -8.55
CA THR A 114 11.77 -16.62 -7.18
C THR A 114 13.11 -15.91 -6.95
N LYS A 115 14.00 -15.89 -7.93
CA LYS A 115 15.32 -15.24 -7.81
C LYS A 115 15.14 -13.72 -7.62
N PHE A 116 14.31 -13.10 -8.43
CA PHE A 116 14.00 -11.69 -8.34
C PHE A 116 13.26 -11.37 -7.02
N LEU A 117 12.28 -12.19 -6.63
CA LEU A 117 11.60 -12.02 -5.35
C LEU A 117 12.59 -12.05 -4.18
N LYS A 118 13.52 -12.99 -4.16
CA LYS A 118 14.56 -13.06 -3.11
C LYS A 118 15.44 -11.81 -3.07
N SER A 119 15.82 -11.24 -4.22
CA SER A 119 16.59 -9.98 -4.22
C SER A 119 15.81 -8.83 -3.59
N VAL A 120 14.53 -8.67 -3.93
CA VAL A 120 13.66 -7.64 -3.33
C VAL A 120 13.51 -7.84 -1.81
N VAL A 121 13.30 -9.08 -1.37
CA VAL A 121 13.24 -9.40 0.08
C VAL A 121 14.56 -9.06 0.78
N THR A 122 15.70 -9.36 0.15
CA THR A 122 17.02 -9.00 0.70
C THR A 122 17.17 -7.48 0.87
N ASP A 123 16.75 -6.69 -0.12
CA ASP A 123 16.78 -5.22 -0.06
C ASP A 123 15.88 -4.69 1.07
N ILE A 124 14.69 -5.27 1.25
CA ILE A 124 13.78 -4.90 2.35
C ILE A 124 14.39 -5.22 3.72
N VAL A 125 14.97 -6.42 3.88
CA VAL A 125 15.59 -6.83 5.14
C VAL A 125 16.80 -5.94 5.46
N ALA A 126 17.61 -5.58 4.46
CA ALA A 126 18.71 -4.64 4.64
C ALA A 126 18.18 -3.27 5.12
N ALA A 127 17.12 -2.73 4.51
CA ALA A 127 16.52 -1.46 4.93
C ALA A 127 16.01 -1.51 6.38
N ILE A 128 15.45 -2.64 6.82
CA ILE A 128 15.01 -2.86 8.21
C ILE A 128 16.22 -2.85 9.15
N ALA A 129 17.27 -3.62 8.83
CA ALA A 129 18.48 -3.74 9.65
C ALA A 129 19.19 -2.38 9.80
N ASP A 130 19.35 -1.65 8.70
CA ASP A 130 19.94 -0.31 8.69
C ASP A 130 19.11 0.70 9.50
N THR A 131 17.80 0.59 9.44
CA THR A 131 16.91 1.43 10.26
C THR A 131 17.09 1.13 11.74
N ALA A 132 17.16 -0.14 12.11
CA ALA A 132 17.38 -0.54 13.50
C ALA A 132 18.72 -0.04 14.05
N GLN A 133 19.77 -0.03 13.24
CA GLN A 133 21.09 0.52 13.64
C GLN A 133 21.04 2.04 13.81
N GLU A 134 20.36 2.74 12.92
CA GLU A 134 20.30 4.20 12.97
C GLU A 134 19.46 4.72 14.14
N VAL A 135 18.40 4.01 14.52
CA VAL A 135 17.52 4.40 15.64
C VAL A 135 18.16 4.09 17.01
N LYS A 136 19.18 3.24 17.07
CA LYS A 136 19.95 2.95 18.32
C LYS A 136 21.00 4.01 18.65
N LYS A 137 21.32 4.91 17.74
CA LYS A 137 22.21 6.07 17.95
C LYS A 137 21.47 7.23 18.58
#